data_0c5a8df39ded2e16d39dc80e05c9aefc
#
_entry.id   0c5a8df39ded2e16d39dc80e05c9aefc
#
_cell.length_a   1.000
_cell.length_b   1.000
_cell.length_c   1.000
_cell.angle_alpha   90.00
_cell.angle_beta   90.00
_cell.angle_gamma   90.00
#
_symmetry.space_group_name_H-M   'P 1'
#
loop_
_entity.id
_entity.type
_entity.pdbx_description
1 polymer ?
#
loop_
_entity_poly.entity_id
_entity_poly.type
_entity_poly.pdbx_seq_one_letter_code
_entity_poly.pdbx_strand_id
1 'polypeptide(L)'
;MLLSIFFFILAGLAEIGGGYLVWLYMRDDKSPVYLLAGAIILFLYGLIPTFQPEASFRKVYAAYGGVFIALSILWGWLIDGLRPDTYDIIGGLVCLVGVYIIMYA
;
A
#
# COMPACT_ATOMS: atom_id res chain seq x y z
N MET A 1 10.94 5.36 14.22
CA MET A 1 10.55 5.94 12.90
C MET A 1 10.89 5.03 11.73
N LEU A 2 12.14 4.62 11.56
CA LEU A 2 12.53 3.78 10.42
C LEU A 2 11.79 2.44 10.39
N LEU A 3 11.57 1.83 11.55
CA LEU A 3 10.86 0.56 11.63
C LEU A 3 9.40 0.73 11.19
N SER A 4 8.75 1.81 11.61
CA SER A 4 7.37 2.09 11.17
C SER A 4 7.28 2.29 9.66
N ILE A 5 8.22 3.03 9.09
CA ILE A 5 8.27 3.24 7.64
C ILE A 5 8.45 1.91 6.91
N PHE A 6 9.34 1.06 7.41
CA PHE A 6 9.57 -0.26 6.84
C PHE A 6 8.28 -1.08 6.79
N PHE A 7 7.55 -1.14 7.90
CA PHE A 7 6.31 -1.92 7.95
C PHE A 7 5.21 -1.32 7.10
N PHE A 8 5.13 0.02 7.00
CA PHE A 8 4.15 0.65 6.11
C PHE A 8 4.45 0.32 4.64
N ILE A 9 5.71 0.37 4.24
CA ILE A 9 6.09 0.03 2.87
C ILE A 9 5.83 -1.44 2.59
N LEU A 10 6.20 -2.31 3.51
CA LEU A 10 5.98 -3.75 3.35
C LEU A 10 4.50 -4.08 3.26
N ALA A 11 3.67 -3.48 4.12
CA ALA A 11 2.22 -3.68 4.06
C ALA A 11 1.64 -3.16 2.74
N GLY A 12 2.11 -1.99 2.30
CA GLY A 12 1.66 -1.41 1.04
C GLY A 12 1.99 -2.28 -0.16
N LEU A 13 3.22 -2.79 -0.22
CA LEU A 13 3.62 -3.68 -1.30
C LEU A 13 2.80 -4.98 -1.29
N ALA A 14 2.53 -5.54 -0.12
CA ALA A 14 1.72 -6.75 0.00
C ALA A 14 0.28 -6.50 -0.44
N GLU A 15 -0.33 -5.39 0.00
CA GLU A 15 -1.72 -5.09 -0.39
C GLU A 15 -1.81 -4.78 -1.87
N ILE A 16 -0.94 -3.94 -2.39
CA ILE A 16 -0.98 -3.57 -3.80
C ILE A 16 -0.63 -4.79 -4.66
N GLY A 17 0.42 -5.52 -4.31
CA GLY A 17 0.83 -6.71 -5.05
C GLY A 17 -0.22 -7.79 -5.04
N GLY A 18 -0.79 -8.08 -3.88
CA GLY A 18 -1.87 -9.06 -3.75
C GLY A 18 -3.12 -8.63 -4.52
N GLY A 19 -3.52 -7.36 -4.36
CA GLY A 19 -4.65 -6.81 -5.09
C GLY A 19 -4.43 -6.82 -6.60
N TYR A 20 -3.21 -6.54 -7.04
CA TYR A 20 -2.86 -6.56 -8.46
C TYR A 20 -3.01 -7.96 -9.05
N LEU A 21 -2.59 -9.00 -8.33
CA LEU A 21 -2.75 -10.38 -8.79
C LEU A 21 -4.22 -10.75 -8.95
N VAL A 22 -5.07 -10.33 -7.99
CA VAL A 22 -6.52 -10.54 -8.08
C VAL A 22 -7.08 -9.76 -9.27
N TRP A 23 -6.63 -8.53 -9.47
CA TRP A 23 -7.04 -7.70 -10.60
C TRP A 23 -6.73 -8.39 -11.93
N LEU A 24 -5.51 -8.92 -12.08
CA LEU A 24 -5.10 -9.60 -13.31
C LEU A 24 -5.97 -10.82 -13.59
N TYR A 25 -6.32 -11.59 -12.56
CA TYR A 25 -7.21 -12.72 -12.73
C TYR A 25 -8.61 -12.27 -13.19
N MET A 26 -9.17 -11.27 -12.52
CA MET A 26 -10.55 -10.86 -12.76
C MET A 26 -10.72 -10.03 -14.04
N ARG A 27 -9.72 -9.25 -14.40
CA ARG A 27 -9.83 -8.28 -15.51
C ARG A 27 -9.12 -8.73 -16.76
N ASP A 28 -8.04 -9.48 -16.64
CA ASP A 28 -7.19 -9.87 -17.76
C ASP A 28 -7.18 -11.38 -18.01
N ASP A 29 -8.09 -12.12 -17.41
CA ASP A 29 -8.30 -13.56 -17.64
C ASP A 29 -7.04 -14.40 -17.41
N LYS A 30 -6.26 -14.05 -16.39
CA LYS A 30 -5.08 -14.84 -16.04
C LYS A 30 -5.47 -16.13 -15.33
N SER A 31 -4.51 -17.03 -15.17
CA SER A 31 -4.70 -18.32 -14.50
C SER A 31 -5.28 -18.16 -13.07
N PRO A 32 -6.12 -19.09 -12.60
CA PRO A 32 -6.60 -19.08 -11.20
C PRO A 32 -5.50 -19.07 -10.16
N VAL A 33 -4.27 -19.45 -10.51
CA VAL A 33 -3.12 -19.33 -9.59
C VAL A 33 -2.91 -17.89 -9.16
N TYR A 34 -3.18 -16.92 -10.04
CA TYR A 34 -3.07 -15.50 -9.71
C TYR A 34 -4.04 -15.11 -8.60
N LEU A 35 -5.27 -15.62 -8.66
CA LEU A 35 -6.26 -15.35 -7.61
C LEU A 35 -5.82 -15.95 -6.28
N LEU A 36 -5.35 -17.20 -6.29
CA LEU A 36 -4.91 -17.87 -5.08
C LEU A 36 -3.69 -17.18 -4.46
N ALA A 37 -2.69 -16.86 -5.29
CA ALA A 37 -1.50 -16.17 -4.82
C ALA A 37 -1.84 -14.81 -4.25
N GLY A 38 -2.71 -14.04 -4.93
CA GLY A 38 -3.17 -12.75 -4.44
C GLY A 38 -3.90 -12.86 -3.11
N ALA A 39 -4.76 -13.87 -2.96
CA ALA A 39 -5.49 -14.08 -1.70
C ALA A 39 -4.54 -14.36 -0.54
N ILE A 40 -3.51 -15.18 -0.76
CA ILE A 40 -2.52 -15.50 0.27
C ILE A 40 -1.74 -14.23 0.66
N ILE A 41 -1.30 -13.45 -0.33
CA ILE A 41 -0.55 -12.22 -0.08
C ILE A 41 -1.41 -11.21 0.66
N LEU A 42 -2.69 -11.07 0.30
CA LEU A 42 -3.60 -10.16 1.01
C LEU A 42 -3.84 -10.58 2.44
N PHE A 43 -3.89 -11.89 2.71
CA PHE A 43 -3.96 -12.37 4.09
C PHE A 43 -2.71 -11.98 4.87
N LEU A 44 -1.54 -12.16 4.26
CA LEU A 44 -0.27 -11.78 4.90
C LEU A 44 -0.19 -10.27 5.13
N TYR A 45 -0.72 -9.48 4.20
CA TYR A 45 -0.82 -8.04 4.39
C TYR A 45 -1.58 -7.70 5.68
N GLY A 46 -2.65 -8.43 5.98
CA GLY A 46 -3.40 -8.18 7.21
C GLY A 46 -2.61 -8.42 8.48
N LEU A 47 -1.57 -9.24 8.44
CA LEU A 47 -0.70 -9.51 9.59
C LEU A 47 0.36 -8.43 9.80
N ILE A 48 0.85 -7.82 8.72
CA ILE A 48 1.99 -6.90 8.77
C ILE A 48 1.75 -5.70 9.69
N PRO A 49 0.59 -5.02 9.64
CA PRO A 49 0.36 -3.88 10.53
C PRO A 49 0.39 -4.21 12.01
N THR A 50 0.18 -5.49 12.37
CA THR A 50 0.22 -5.89 13.78
C THR A 50 1.62 -5.81 14.39
N PHE A 51 2.65 -5.69 13.54
CA PHE A 51 4.04 -5.56 14.00
C PHE A 51 4.48 -4.11 14.17
N GLN A 52 3.60 -3.13 13.87
CA GLN A 52 3.95 -1.72 14.08
C GLN A 52 4.21 -1.44 15.56
N PRO A 53 5.22 -0.61 15.87
CA PRO A 53 5.50 -0.24 17.27
C PRO A 53 4.37 0.58 17.90
N GLU A 54 3.58 1.29 17.09
CA GLU A 54 2.46 2.10 17.58
C GLU A 54 1.33 1.18 18.07
N ALA A 55 0.84 1.40 19.28
CA ALA A 55 -0.17 0.55 19.90
C ALA A 55 -1.60 0.82 19.40
N SER A 56 -1.86 1.99 18.84
CA SER A 56 -3.21 2.37 18.43
C SER A 56 -3.51 1.85 17.02
N PHE A 57 -4.47 0.95 16.91
CA PHE A 57 -4.95 0.45 15.62
C PHE A 57 -5.39 1.60 14.71
N ARG A 58 -6.16 2.54 15.27
CA ARG A 58 -6.66 3.69 14.49
C ARG A 58 -5.52 4.50 13.88
N LYS A 59 -4.50 4.77 14.67
CA LYS A 59 -3.37 5.58 14.24
C LYS A 59 -2.57 4.89 13.15
N VAL A 60 -2.33 3.59 13.30
CA VAL A 60 -1.61 2.79 12.31
C VAL A 60 -2.35 2.79 10.98
N TYR A 61 -3.65 2.51 11.01
CA TYR A 61 -4.42 2.38 9.77
C TYR A 61 -4.65 3.72 9.09
N ALA A 62 -4.83 4.79 9.86
CA ALA A 62 -4.98 6.13 9.28
C ALA A 62 -3.69 6.57 8.58
N ALA A 63 -2.55 6.37 9.21
CA ALA A 63 -1.26 6.70 8.60
C ALA A 63 -0.96 5.81 7.40
N TYR A 64 -1.29 4.52 7.50
CA TYR A 64 -1.10 3.59 6.40
C TYR A 64 -1.86 4.04 5.14
N GLY A 65 -3.07 4.56 5.30
CA GLY A 65 -3.86 5.03 4.16
C GLY A 65 -3.11 6.05 3.30
N GLY A 66 -2.41 6.98 3.93
CA GLY A 66 -1.61 7.95 3.19
C GLY A 66 -0.40 7.35 2.51
N VAL A 67 0.28 6.42 3.18
CA VAL A 67 1.40 5.70 2.58
C VAL A 67 0.92 4.85 1.41
N PHE A 68 -0.23 4.20 1.56
CA PHE A 68 -0.81 3.38 0.51
C PHE A 68 -1.07 4.20 -0.76
N ILE A 69 -1.61 5.41 -0.63
CA ILE A 69 -1.88 6.27 -1.79
C ILE A 69 -0.57 6.57 -2.54
N ALA A 70 0.48 6.95 -1.82
CA ALA A 70 1.77 7.25 -2.45
C ALA A 70 2.35 6.01 -3.15
N LEU A 71 2.28 4.85 -2.50
CA LEU A 71 2.78 3.61 -3.07
C LEU A 71 1.97 3.17 -4.28
N SER A 72 0.66 3.43 -4.29
CA SER A 72 -0.19 3.09 -5.44
C SER A 72 0.21 3.89 -6.67
N ILE A 73 0.54 5.17 -6.49
CA ILE A 73 1.01 6.01 -7.58
C ILE A 73 2.33 5.48 -8.14
N LEU A 74 3.27 5.13 -7.24
CA LEU A 74 4.54 4.55 -7.65
C LEU A 74 4.36 3.23 -8.36
N TRP A 75 3.47 2.38 -7.88
CA TRP A 75 3.21 1.09 -8.51
C TRP A 75 2.70 1.28 -9.94
N GLY A 76 1.73 2.17 -10.13
CA GLY A 76 1.20 2.47 -11.46
C GLY A 76 2.29 2.95 -12.41
N TRP A 77 3.24 3.72 -11.90
CA TRP A 77 4.35 4.20 -12.70
C TRP A 77 5.35 3.10 -13.04
N LEU A 78 5.81 2.37 -12.02
CA LEU A 78 6.92 1.42 -12.19
C LEU A 78 6.47 0.10 -12.80
N ILE A 79 5.25 -0.33 -12.54
CA ILE A 79 4.74 -1.62 -12.98
C ILE A 79 3.85 -1.48 -14.22
N ASP A 80 2.92 -0.54 -14.21
CA ASP A 80 1.99 -0.35 -15.33
C ASP A 80 2.43 0.71 -16.33
N GLY A 81 3.54 1.39 -16.09
CA GLY A 81 4.07 2.38 -17.01
C GLY A 81 3.28 3.69 -17.09
N LEU A 82 2.39 3.94 -16.13
CA LEU A 82 1.57 5.16 -16.08
C LEU A 82 2.30 6.24 -15.29
N ARG A 83 2.96 7.14 -16.03
CA ARG A 83 3.71 8.21 -15.40
C ARG A 83 2.79 9.13 -14.59
N PRO A 84 3.11 9.43 -13.32
CA PRO A 84 2.27 10.32 -12.52
C PRO A 84 2.28 11.74 -13.09
N ASP A 85 1.10 12.38 -13.08
CA ASP A 85 0.97 13.76 -13.46
C ASP A 85 1.18 14.68 -12.25
N THR A 86 1.05 15.99 -12.47
CA THR A 86 1.23 16.97 -11.39
C THR A 86 0.24 16.78 -10.26
N TYR A 87 -1.00 16.41 -10.57
CA TYR A 87 -2.02 16.22 -9.55
C TYR A 87 -1.73 14.97 -8.70
N ASP A 88 -1.24 13.90 -9.32
CA ASP A 88 -0.80 12.71 -8.59
C ASP A 88 0.31 13.05 -7.59
N ILE A 89 1.28 13.84 -8.03
CA ILE A 89 2.41 14.21 -7.19
C ILE A 89 1.96 15.10 -6.04
N ILE A 90 1.14 16.11 -6.32
CA ILE A 90 0.63 17.01 -5.28
C ILE A 90 -0.21 16.24 -4.27
N GLY A 91 -1.15 15.42 -4.75
CA GLY A 91 -2.00 14.61 -3.86
C GLY A 91 -1.21 13.65 -3.02
N GLY A 92 -0.22 12.98 -3.61
CA GLY A 92 0.65 12.06 -2.88
C GLY A 92 1.46 12.76 -1.79
N LEU A 93 2.00 13.95 -2.09
CA LEU A 93 2.75 14.73 -1.11
C LEU A 93 1.86 15.20 0.04
N VAL A 94 0.64 15.64 -0.25
CA VAL A 94 -0.32 16.04 0.79
C VAL A 94 -0.63 14.85 1.71
N CYS A 95 -0.80 13.66 1.13
CA CYS A 95 -1.05 12.44 1.92
C CYS A 95 0.13 12.13 2.84
N LEU A 96 1.36 12.27 2.35
CA LEU A 96 2.54 12.01 3.18
C LEU A 96 2.69 13.02 4.30
N VAL A 97 2.35 14.28 4.07
CA VAL A 97 2.29 15.29 5.14
C VAL A 97 1.26 14.88 6.19
N GLY A 98 0.09 14.41 5.74
CA GLY A 98 -0.94 13.90 6.66
C GLY A 98 -0.45 12.73 7.50
N VAL A 99 0.29 11.81 6.90
CA VAL A 99 0.90 10.68 7.62
C VAL A 99 1.82 11.17 8.72
N TYR A 100 2.68 12.14 8.41
CA TYR A 100 3.60 12.69 9.39
C TYR A 100 2.85 13.32 10.56
N ILE A 101 1.80 14.07 10.27
CA ILE A 101 0.99 14.71 11.30
C ILE A 101 0.34 13.66 12.22
N ILE A 102 -0.22 12.61 11.63
CA ILE A 102 -0.90 11.56 12.40
C ILE A 102 0.09 10.83 13.31
N MET A 103 1.27 10.54 12.81
CA MET A 103 2.21 9.66 13.53
C MET A 103 3.08 10.43 14.53
N TYR A 104 3.49 11.65 14.21
CA TYR A 104 4.58 12.30 14.94
C TYR A 104 4.30 13.71 15.44
N ALA A 105 3.21 14.31 15.04
CA ALA A 105 2.90 15.68 15.50
C ALA A 105 2.07 15.73 16.77
#